data_a2708afa0c7776f473aedee4043eb9a7
#
_entry.id   a2708afa0c7776f473aedee4043eb9a7
#
_cell.length_a   1.000
_cell.length_b   1.000
_cell.length_c   1.000
_cell.angle_alpha   90.00
_cell.angle_beta   90.00
_cell.angle_gamma   90.00
#
_symmetry.space_group_name_H-M   'P 1'
#
loop_
_entity.id
_entity.type
_entity.pdbx_description
1 polymer ?
#
loop_
_entity_poly.entity_id
_entity_poly.type
_entity_poly.pdbx_seq_one_letter_code
_entity_poly.pdbx_strand_id
1 'polypeptide(L)'
;ITRKTIRGITYIYYAYDRKYSSDKHYTVPKNTTIGKCLDASAETMYPNTNFLKYFPEAELPETREIADRSACLRIGAFIVIRKVIAEYHLDEIIGRLIGKEAGLFLDLAAYSIVTENNAGQYYPDYAYNHPLFTQGMKLYSDSKVSSFINSITRDQCIAFQNEWNNLHDHREKIYITYDSTNKNCQAGDLECVEVGHPKDDDGKPVLNYSIAYDHNNSEPLYYEEYPGSIVD
;
A
#
# COMPACT_ATOMS: atom_id res chain seq x y z
N ILE A 1 4.93 -26.16 -26.88
CA ILE A 1 5.56 -25.25 -25.90
C ILE A 1 6.73 -24.56 -26.62
N THR A 2 6.82 -23.23 -26.45
CA THR A 2 7.90 -22.40 -27.00
C THR A 2 8.52 -21.56 -25.90
N ARG A 3 9.81 -21.25 -26.04
CA ARG A 3 10.56 -20.40 -25.10
C ARG A 3 10.90 -19.07 -25.78
N LYS A 4 10.80 -17.97 -25.04
CA LYS A 4 11.20 -16.65 -25.53
C LYS A 4 11.86 -15.86 -24.39
N THR A 5 13.09 -15.43 -24.60
CA THR A 5 13.81 -14.61 -23.62
C THR A 5 13.57 -13.14 -23.90
N ILE A 6 13.11 -12.41 -22.87
CA ILE A 6 12.84 -10.98 -22.89
C ILE A 6 13.50 -10.37 -21.66
N ARG A 7 14.44 -9.44 -21.86
CA ARG A 7 15.17 -8.75 -20.77
C ARG A 7 15.80 -9.70 -19.74
N GLY A 8 16.41 -10.80 -20.23
CA GLY A 8 17.08 -11.78 -19.36
C GLY A 8 16.17 -12.81 -18.69
N ILE A 9 14.84 -12.71 -18.84
CA ILE A 9 13.87 -13.67 -18.32
C ILE A 9 13.34 -14.51 -19.47
N THR A 10 13.38 -15.84 -19.32
CA THR A 10 12.84 -16.76 -20.32
C THR A 10 11.40 -17.14 -19.97
N TYR A 11 10.48 -16.74 -20.82
CA TYR A 11 9.05 -17.06 -20.69
C TYR A 11 8.72 -18.32 -21.47
N ILE A 12 7.85 -19.15 -20.89
CA ILE A 12 7.35 -20.39 -21.47
C ILE A 12 5.93 -20.15 -21.98
N TYR A 13 5.73 -20.41 -23.26
CA TYR A 13 4.44 -20.25 -23.94
C TYR A 13 3.86 -21.61 -24.32
N TYR A 14 2.55 -21.73 -24.15
CA TYR A 14 1.75 -22.86 -24.62
C TYR A 14 0.83 -22.41 -25.75
N ALA A 15 0.90 -23.11 -26.89
CA ALA A 15 0.00 -22.89 -28.02
C ALA A 15 -1.29 -23.66 -27.76
N TYR A 16 -2.35 -22.95 -27.36
CA TYR A 16 -3.63 -23.57 -27.01
C TYR A 16 -4.60 -23.63 -28.19
N ASP A 17 -4.37 -22.89 -29.25
CA ASP A 17 -5.16 -22.85 -30.46
C ASP A 17 -4.29 -22.42 -31.67
N ARG A 18 -4.79 -22.67 -32.86
CA ARG A 18 -4.11 -22.26 -34.11
C ARG A 18 -5.14 -21.69 -35.08
N LYS A 19 -4.90 -20.48 -35.56
CA LYS A 19 -5.77 -19.80 -36.55
C LYS A 19 -5.02 -19.55 -37.84
N TYR A 20 -5.62 -19.91 -38.97
CA TYR A 20 -5.06 -19.57 -40.28
C TYR A 20 -5.17 -18.05 -40.50
N SER A 21 -4.09 -17.41 -40.89
CA SER A 21 -4.04 -16.00 -41.26
C SER A 21 -3.96 -15.88 -42.79
N SER A 22 -4.99 -15.28 -43.38
CA SER A 22 -5.08 -15.02 -44.82
C SER A 22 -3.97 -14.07 -45.30
N ASP A 23 -3.61 -13.09 -44.44
CA ASP A 23 -2.57 -12.10 -44.79
C ASP A 23 -1.17 -12.68 -44.80
N LYS A 24 -0.92 -13.69 -43.98
CA LYS A 24 0.40 -14.33 -43.84
C LYS A 24 0.52 -15.64 -44.59
N HIS A 25 -0.59 -16.15 -45.13
CA HIS A 25 -0.67 -17.44 -45.84
C HIS A 25 -0.17 -18.66 -45.05
N TYR A 26 -0.20 -18.57 -43.68
CA TYR A 26 0.14 -19.70 -42.82
C TYR A 26 -0.67 -19.67 -41.50
N THR A 27 -0.64 -20.79 -40.78
CA THR A 27 -1.32 -20.96 -39.53
C THR A 27 -0.53 -20.34 -38.36
N VAL A 28 -1.11 -19.36 -37.69
CA VAL A 28 -0.51 -18.66 -36.54
C VAL A 28 -1.00 -19.28 -35.25
N PRO A 29 -0.10 -19.71 -34.34
CA PRO A 29 -0.48 -20.23 -33.04
C PRO A 29 -0.97 -19.09 -32.14
N LYS A 30 -2.06 -19.33 -31.41
CA LYS A 30 -2.47 -18.52 -30.26
C LYS A 30 -1.77 -19.04 -29.03
N ASN A 31 -0.86 -18.25 -28.49
CA ASN A 31 -0.03 -18.60 -27.37
C ASN A 31 -0.49 -17.91 -26.09
N THR A 32 -0.37 -18.60 -24.97
CA THR A 32 -0.47 -18.02 -23.63
C THR A 32 0.79 -18.32 -22.85
N THR A 33 1.19 -17.43 -21.96
CA THR A 33 2.32 -17.67 -21.06
C THR A 33 1.86 -18.58 -19.93
N ILE A 34 2.58 -19.69 -19.73
CA ILE A 34 2.29 -20.69 -18.69
C ILE A 34 3.32 -20.70 -17.56
N GLY A 35 4.45 -20.02 -17.74
CA GLY A 35 5.50 -19.93 -16.72
C GLY A 35 6.70 -19.14 -17.21
N LYS A 36 7.72 -19.08 -16.35
CA LYS A 36 9.00 -18.45 -16.63
C LYS A 36 10.16 -19.27 -16.04
N CYS A 37 11.32 -19.14 -16.65
CA CYS A 37 12.59 -19.62 -16.11
C CYS A 37 13.50 -18.43 -15.86
N LEU A 38 14.29 -18.47 -14.80
CA LEU A 38 15.33 -17.45 -14.56
C LEU A 38 16.54 -17.68 -15.45
N ASP A 39 16.81 -18.93 -15.79
CA ASP A 39 17.88 -19.33 -16.72
C ASP A 39 17.28 -19.94 -17.98
N ALA A 40 17.78 -19.54 -19.15
CA ALA A 40 17.35 -20.07 -20.45
C ALA A 40 17.65 -21.56 -20.62
N SER A 41 18.65 -22.11 -19.93
CA SER A 41 19.05 -23.52 -19.95
C SER A 41 18.26 -24.37 -18.94
N ALA A 42 17.46 -23.77 -18.04
CA ALA A 42 16.74 -24.51 -17.01
C ALA A 42 15.74 -25.52 -17.61
N GLU A 43 15.77 -26.76 -17.15
CA GLU A 43 14.80 -27.79 -17.51
C GLU A 43 13.45 -27.61 -16.82
N THR A 44 13.44 -26.84 -15.72
CA THR A 44 12.26 -26.56 -14.90
C THR A 44 11.81 -25.10 -15.07
N MET A 45 10.52 -24.85 -14.90
CA MET A 45 9.95 -23.52 -14.93
C MET A 45 9.18 -23.19 -13.64
N TYR A 46 9.03 -21.91 -13.35
CA TYR A 46 8.08 -21.41 -12.37
C TYR A 46 6.73 -21.23 -13.07
N PRO A 47 5.71 -22.07 -12.77
CA PRO A 47 4.40 -21.99 -13.40
C PRO A 47 3.65 -20.73 -12.93
N ASN A 48 2.76 -20.22 -13.78
CA ASN A 48 1.80 -19.19 -13.42
C ASN A 48 0.37 -19.76 -13.34
N THR A 49 -0.61 -18.92 -13.01
CA THR A 49 -2.01 -19.34 -12.89
C THR A 49 -2.60 -19.94 -14.17
N ASN A 50 -2.07 -19.60 -15.35
CA ASN A 50 -2.50 -20.19 -16.61
C ASN A 50 -2.03 -21.64 -16.78
N PHE A 51 -0.97 -22.05 -16.09
CA PHE A 51 -0.46 -23.41 -16.20
C PHE A 51 -1.52 -24.45 -15.81
N LEU A 52 -2.12 -24.32 -14.62
CA LEU A 52 -3.15 -25.25 -14.16
C LEU A 52 -4.42 -25.24 -15.03
N LYS A 53 -4.71 -24.14 -15.70
CA LYS A 53 -5.84 -24.07 -16.63
C LYS A 53 -5.70 -25.04 -17.81
N TYR A 54 -4.47 -25.25 -18.29
CA TYR A 54 -4.18 -26.12 -19.43
C TYR A 54 -3.62 -27.47 -19.05
N PHE A 55 -3.15 -27.62 -17.82
CA PHE A 55 -2.57 -28.85 -17.26
C PHE A 55 -3.14 -29.11 -15.86
N PRO A 56 -4.45 -29.38 -15.73
CA PRO A 56 -5.10 -29.51 -14.42
C PRO A 56 -4.63 -30.75 -13.62
N GLU A 57 -4.11 -31.77 -14.31
CA GLU A 57 -3.57 -33.01 -13.67
C GLU A 57 -2.11 -32.86 -13.21
N ALA A 58 -1.49 -31.68 -13.45
CA ALA A 58 -0.10 -31.49 -13.08
C ALA A 58 0.02 -31.22 -11.57
N GLU A 59 0.81 -32.05 -10.90
CA GLU A 59 1.24 -31.78 -9.54
C GLU A 59 2.23 -30.61 -9.57
N LEU A 60 1.83 -29.48 -8.97
CA LEU A 60 2.76 -28.38 -8.74
C LEU A 60 3.73 -28.80 -7.65
N PRO A 61 5.04 -28.47 -7.78
CA PRO A 61 5.95 -28.61 -6.66
C PRO A 61 5.37 -27.80 -5.49
N GLU A 62 5.47 -28.37 -4.29
CA GLU A 62 5.11 -27.64 -3.08
C GLU A 62 5.74 -26.25 -3.16
N THR A 63 4.88 -25.23 -3.10
CA THR A 63 5.37 -23.85 -3.03
C THR A 63 6.29 -23.82 -1.83
N ARG A 64 7.58 -23.60 -2.06
CA ARG A 64 8.49 -23.26 -0.95
C ARG A 64 7.78 -22.14 -0.21
N GLU A 65 7.48 -22.40 1.04
CA GLU A 65 6.97 -21.36 1.94
C GLU A 65 7.84 -20.11 1.70
N ILE A 66 7.16 -19.04 1.38
CA ILE A 66 7.78 -17.72 1.16
C ILE A 66 8.73 -17.52 2.33
N ALA A 67 9.98 -17.23 2.05
CA ALA A 67 11.09 -17.16 2.96
C ALA A 67 10.66 -16.85 4.39
N ASP A 68 10.99 -17.73 5.32
CA ASP A 68 10.66 -17.60 6.72
C ASP A 68 10.93 -16.15 7.14
N ARG A 69 9.94 -15.57 7.78
CA ARG A 69 10.05 -14.24 8.34
C ARG A 69 11.29 -14.17 9.22
N SER A 70 11.97 -13.04 9.27
CA SER A 70 13.10 -12.82 10.18
C SER A 70 12.76 -13.30 11.60
N ALA A 71 13.60 -14.15 12.17
CA ALA A 71 13.48 -14.57 13.57
C ALA A 71 13.82 -13.44 14.56
N CYS A 72 14.48 -12.38 14.10
CA CYS A 72 14.87 -11.22 14.92
C CYS A 72 14.04 -10.00 14.50
N LEU A 73 13.03 -9.66 15.30
CA LEU A 73 12.15 -8.53 15.05
C LEU A 73 12.52 -7.32 15.92
N ARG A 74 12.39 -6.13 15.35
CA ARG A 74 12.57 -4.85 16.03
C ARG A 74 11.27 -4.46 16.76
N ILE A 75 11.17 -4.75 18.06
CA ILE A 75 9.91 -4.65 18.80
C ILE A 75 9.72 -3.34 19.59
N GLY A 76 10.78 -2.55 19.80
CA GLY A 76 10.72 -1.41 20.74
C GLY A 76 9.62 -0.41 20.39
N ALA A 77 9.67 0.18 19.21
CA ALA A 77 8.66 1.12 18.74
C ALA A 77 7.25 0.50 18.65
N PHE A 78 7.16 -0.77 18.25
CA PHE A 78 5.89 -1.48 18.15
C PHE A 78 5.16 -1.58 19.51
N ILE A 79 5.89 -1.82 20.61
CA ILE A 79 5.28 -1.89 21.95
C ILE A 79 4.65 -0.55 22.34
N VAL A 80 5.35 0.55 22.05
CA VAL A 80 4.85 1.90 22.36
C VAL A 80 3.62 2.22 21.51
N ILE A 81 3.72 2.03 20.19
CA ILE A 81 2.61 2.30 19.26
C ILE A 81 1.39 1.44 19.60
N ARG A 82 1.58 0.15 19.89
CA ARG A 82 0.49 -0.74 20.30
C ARG A 82 -0.19 -0.27 21.58
N LYS A 83 0.56 0.26 22.54
CA LYS A 83 -0.01 0.82 23.76
C LYS A 83 -0.89 2.04 23.44
N VAL A 84 -0.41 2.96 22.62
CA VAL A 84 -1.17 4.14 22.19
C VAL A 84 -2.44 3.74 21.45
N ILE A 85 -2.33 2.81 20.48
CA ILE A 85 -3.48 2.29 19.73
C ILE A 85 -4.55 1.74 20.68
N ALA A 86 -4.15 0.95 21.67
CA ALA A 86 -5.08 0.36 22.64
C ALA A 86 -5.68 1.41 23.60
N GLU A 87 -4.91 2.41 24.03
CA GLU A 87 -5.35 3.49 24.92
C GLU A 87 -6.43 4.35 24.28
N TYR A 88 -6.29 4.63 22.97
CA TYR A 88 -7.24 5.44 22.20
C TYR A 88 -8.23 4.62 21.38
N HIS A 89 -8.30 3.31 21.57
CA HIS A 89 -9.22 2.41 20.85
C HIS A 89 -9.13 2.52 19.30
N LEU A 90 -7.95 2.87 18.78
CA LEU A 90 -7.77 3.10 17.34
C LEU A 90 -7.97 1.84 16.51
N ASP A 91 -7.63 0.68 17.04
CA ASP A 91 -7.86 -0.62 16.39
C ASP A 91 -9.35 -0.91 16.19
N GLU A 92 -10.21 -0.54 17.16
CA GLU A 92 -11.65 -0.68 17.05
C GLU A 92 -12.24 0.26 16.02
N ILE A 93 -11.84 1.55 16.03
CA ILE A 93 -12.31 2.55 15.07
C ILE A 93 -11.89 2.14 13.65
N ILE A 94 -10.60 1.89 13.45
CA ILE A 94 -10.05 1.49 12.15
C ILE A 94 -10.65 0.15 11.70
N GLY A 95 -10.89 -0.79 12.64
CA GLY A 95 -11.54 -2.06 12.35
C GLY A 95 -12.95 -1.90 11.79
N ARG A 96 -13.74 -0.95 12.33
CA ARG A 96 -15.09 -0.64 11.81
C ARG A 96 -15.05 0.03 10.43
N LEU A 97 -14.13 0.97 10.22
CA LEU A 97 -14.07 1.79 9.00
C LEU A 97 -13.40 1.10 7.82
N ILE A 98 -12.34 0.36 8.08
CA ILE A 98 -11.49 -0.29 7.04
C ILE A 98 -11.79 -1.78 6.92
N GLY A 99 -12.28 -2.42 7.99
CA GLY A 99 -12.62 -3.84 7.99
C GLY A 99 -11.37 -4.74 7.95
N LYS A 100 -11.35 -5.71 7.05
CA LYS A 100 -10.31 -6.76 7.01
C LYS A 100 -8.88 -6.25 6.83
N GLU A 101 -8.70 -5.05 6.30
CA GLU A 101 -7.39 -4.44 6.04
C GLU A 101 -6.99 -3.43 7.12
N ALA A 102 -7.72 -3.37 8.24
CA ALA A 102 -7.41 -2.50 9.37
C ALA A 102 -5.99 -2.71 9.91
N GLY A 103 -5.55 -3.97 10.00
CA GLY A 103 -4.19 -4.30 10.41
C GLY A 103 -3.13 -3.71 9.46
N LEU A 104 -3.36 -3.75 8.16
CA LEU A 104 -2.46 -3.13 7.17
C LEU A 104 -2.43 -1.60 7.33
N PHE A 105 -3.57 -0.96 7.61
CA PHE A 105 -3.61 0.47 7.88
C PHE A 105 -2.74 0.84 9.09
N LEU A 106 -2.90 0.12 10.21
CA LEU A 106 -2.11 0.34 11.42
C LEU A 106 -0.61 0.05 11.20
N ASP A 107 -0.28 -0.95 10.38
CA ASP A 107 1.09 -1.25 10.01
C ASP A 107 1.72 -0.13 9.20
N LEU A 108 0.99 0.47 8.26
CA LEU A 108 1.45 1.60 7.46
C LEU A 108 1.62 2.87 8.31
N ALA A 109 0.71 3.11 9.26
CA ALA A 109 0.86 4.19 10.22
C ALA A 109 2.12 4.00 11.09
N ALA A 110 2.33 2.79 11.61
CA ALA A 110 3.52 2.46 12.38
C ALA A 110 4.80 2.59 11.53
N TYR A 111 4.78 2.12 10.28
CA TYR A 111 5.87 2.28 9.33
C TYR A 111 6.22 3.76 9.13
N SER A 112 5.24 4.60 8.86
CA SER A 112 5.44 6.04 8.64
C SER A 112 6.04 6.73 9.87
N ILE A 113 5.56 6.40 11.07
CA ILE A 113 6.06 6.97 12.34
C ILE A 113 7.50 6.54 12.62
N VAL A 114 7.80 5.25 12.44
CA VAL A 114 9.10 4.67 12.83
C VAL A 114 10.21 5.02 11.86
N THR A 115 9.88 5.14 10.58
CA THR A 115 10.88 5.36 9.52
C THR A 115 10.92 6.80 9.01
N GLU A 116 9.98 7.65 9.44
CA GLU A 116 9.77 8.99 8.90
C GLU A 116 9.60 8.99 7.37
N ASN A 117 9.10 7.87 6.84
CA ASN A 117 8.92 7.63 5.41
C ASN A 117 7.50 7.14 5.13
N ASN A 118 6.91 7.65 4.05
CA ASN A 118 5.58 7.26 3.60
C ASN A 118 5.57 6.56 2.23
N ALA A 119 6.73 6.32 1.63
CA ALA A 119 6.82 5.67 0.34
C ALA A 119 6.52 4.17 0.45
N GLY A 120 5.37 3.73 -0.03
CA GLY A 120 4.86 2.37 0.08
C GLY A 120 5.79 1.28 -0.46
N GLN A 121 6.70 1.63 -1.38
CA GLN A 121 7.69 0.71 -1.93
C GLN A 121 8.68 0.15 -0.90
N TYR A 122 8.93 0.87 0.20
CA TYR A 122 9.85 0.44 1.27
C TYR A 122 9.14 -0.25 2.44
N TYR A 123 7.80 -0.24 2.44
CA TYR A 123 7.03 -0.94 3.47
C TYR A 123 7.36 -2.43 3.60
N PRO A 124 7.56 -3.22 2.51
CA PRO A 124 7.90 -4.63 2.63
C PRO A 124 9.16 -4.90 3.45
N ASP A 125 10.19 -4.07 3.31
CA ASP A 125 11.44 -4.19 4.08
C ASP A 125 11.22 -3.90 5.58
N TYR A 126 10.41 -2.89 5.88
CA TYR A 126 9.99 -2.61 7.25
C TYR A 126 9.19 -3.79 7.82
N ALA A 127 8.18 -4.24 7.11
CA ALA A 127 7.28 -5.31 7.53
C ALA A 127 8.01 -6.63 7.78
N TYR A 128 9.09 -6.90 7.03
CA TYR A 128 9.91 -8.09 7.23
C TYR A 128 10.62 -8.11 8.58
N ASN A 129 11.02 -6.95 9.10
CA ASN A 129 11.86 -6.81 10.30
C ASN A 129 11.09 -6.36 11.55
N HIS A 130 9.77 -6.10 11.46
CA HIS A 130 8.97 -5.60 12.58
C HIS A 130 7.75 -6.49 12.84
N PRO A 131 7.24 -6.54 14.08
CA PRO A 131 5.91 -7.09 14.33
C PRO A 131 4.85 -6.28 13.59
N LEU A 132 3.75 -6.94 13.22
CA LEU A 132 2.67 -6.32 12.47
C LEU A 132 1.33 -6.47 13.21
N PHE A 133 0.44 -5.50 13.00
CA PHE A 133 -0.96 -5.56 13.42
C PHE A 133 -1.78 -6.44 12.47
N THR A 134 -1.35 -6.58 11.22
CA THR A 134 -1.96 -7.49 10.25
C THR A 134 -2.01 -8.92 10.79
N GLN A 135 -3.19 -9.53 10.72
CA GLN A 135 -3.42 -10.89 11.20
C GLN A 135 -2.44 -11.89 10.57
N GLY A 136 -1.86 -12.75 11.42
CA GLY A 136 -0.82 -13.70 11.00
C GLY A 136 0.47 -13.03 10.55
N MET A 137 0.62 -11.73 10.82
CA MET A 137 1.78 -10.93 10.40
C MET A 137 2.08 -11.09 8.89
N LYS A 138 1.06 -11.15 8.06
CA LYS A 138 1.18 -11.30 6.61
C LYS A 138 1.91 -10.13 5.99
N LEU A 139 2.92 -10.44 5.17
CA LEU A 139 3.65 -9.45 4.40
C LEU A 139 2.89 -9.10 3.11
N TYR A 140 2.74 -7.82 2.85
CA TYR A 140 2.13 -7.32 1.62
C TYR A 140 3.20 -6.67 0.73
N SER A 141 3.02 -6.80 -0.59
CA SER A 141 3.86 -6.14 -1.57
C SER A 141 3.53 -4.64 -1.67
N ASP A 142 4.44 -3.86 -2.22
CA ASP A 142 4.26 -2.46 -2.58
C ASP A 142 3.03 -2.20 -3.45
N SER A 143 2.78 -3.07 -4.42
CA SER A 143 1.59 -2.98 -5.29
C SER A 143 0.28 -3.16 -4.51
N LYS A 144 0.26 -4.07 -3.51
CA LYS A 144 -0.91 -4.23 -2.64
C LYS A 144 -1.08 -3.02 -1.72
N VAL A 145 0.00 -2.48 -1.18
CA VAL A 145 -0.01 -1.26 -0.37
C VAL A 145 -0.58 -0.09 -1.17
N SER A 146 -0.09 0.13 -2.39
CA SER A 146 -0.59 1.18 -3.28
C SER A 146 -2.09 1.02 -3.58
N SER A 147 -2.51 -0.20 -3.94
CA SER A 147 -3.93 -0.48 -4.20
C SER A 147 -4.80 -0.25 -2.96
N PHE A 148 -4.30 -0.57 -1.78
CA PHE A 148 -5.00 -0.38 -0.52
C PHE A 148 -5.15 1.11 -0.19
N ILE A 149 -4.07 1.90 -0.27
CA ILE A 149 -4.13 3.36 -0.02
C ILE A 149 -5.14 4.02 -0.97
N ASN A 150 -5.10 3.67 -2.26
CA ASN A 150 -6.05 4.19 -3.24
C ASN A 150 -7.51 3.76 -3.02
N SER A 151 -7.77 2.76 -2.20
CA SER A 151 -9.13 2.32 -1.85
C SER A 151 -9.74 3.07 -0.66
N ILE A 152 -8.94 3.84 0.08
CA ILE A 152 -9.41 4.65 1.20
C ILE A 152 -10.18 5.85 0.65
N THR A 153 -11.40 6.03 1.13
CA THR A 153 -12.29 7.08 0.66
C THR A 153 -12.30 8.29 1.60
N ARG A 154 -12.65 9.46 1.06
CA ARG A 154 -12.84 10.67 1.89
C ARG A 154 -13.90 10.47 2.96
N ASP A 155 -14.96 9.73 2.67
CA ASP A 155 -16.01 9.43 3.65
C ASP A 155 -15.49 8.62 4.85
N GLN A 156 -14.55 7.69 4.61
CA GLN A 156 -13.89 6.96 5.69
C GLN A 156 -13.00 7.88 6.53
N CYS A 157 -12.32 8.84 5.91
CA CYS A 157 -11.53 9.84 6.64
C CYS A 157 -12.41 10.72 7.52
N ILE A 158 -13.53 11.21 6.99
CA ILE A 158 -14.51 12.01 7.75
C ILE A 158 -15.12 11.18 8.89
N ALA A 159 -15.50 9.95 8.63
CA ALA A 159 -16.03 9.04 9.64
C ALA A 159 -15.01 8.77 10.75
N PHE A 160 -13.74 8.61 10.41
CA PHE A 160 -12.67 8.48 11.41
C PHE A 160 -12.58 9.71 12.32
N GLN A 161 -12.55 10.92 11.76
CA GLN A 161 -12.51 12.15 12.55
C GLN A 161 -13.72 12.28 13.48
N ASN A 162 -14.92 11.92 13.00
CA ASN A 162 -16.13 11.94 13.80
C ASN A 162 -16.08 10.92 14.95
N GLU A 163 -15.67 9.68 14.67
CA GLU A 163 -15.52 8.65 15.72
C GLU A 163 -14.44 9.01 16.73
N TRP A 164 -13.31 9.54 16.27
CA TRP A 164 -12.25 10.05 17.11
C TRP A 164 -12.76 11.13 18.07
N ASN A 165 -13.43 12.16 17.56
CA ASN A 165 -13.95 13.23 18.38
C ASN A 165 -15.06 12.77 19.34
N ASN A 166 -15.82 11.74 19.02
CA ASN A 166 -16.83 11.18 19.92
C ASN A 166 -16.25 10.44 21.13
N LEU A 167 -14.96 10.09 21.11
CA LEU A 167 -14.29 9.50 22.28
C LEU A 167 -14.01 10.52 23.39
N HIS A 168 -14.05 11.81 23.07
CA HIS A 168 -13.67 12.89 23.97
C HIS A 168 -14.90 13.61 24.56
N ASP A 169 -14.83 14.00 25.83
CA ASP A 169 -15.87 14.83 26.46
C ASP A 169 -15.61 16.32 26.20
N HIS A 170 -16.26 16.85 25.17
CA HIS A 170 -16.15 18.26 24.78
C HIS A 170 -17.03 19.22 25.63
N ARG A 171 -17.52 18.81 26.79
CA ARG A 171 -18.32 19.70 27.67
C ARG A 171 -17.48 20.73 28.39
N GLU A 172 -16.21 20.50 28.54
CA GLU A 172 -15.28 21.45 29.10
C GLU A 172 -14.77 22.44 28.06
N LYS A 173 -14.27 23.58 28.51
CA LYS A 173 -13.68 24.57 27.62
C LYS A 173 -12.37 24.03 27.03
N ILE A 174 -12.31 23.92 25.70
CA ILE A 174 -11.09 23.53 24.96
C ILE A 174 -10.44 24.78 24.35
N TYR A 175 -9.11 24.73 24.17
CA TYR A 175 -8.34 25.74 23.48
C TYR A 175 -7.81 25.14 22.18
N ILE A 176 -8.33 25.59 21.06
CA ILE A 176 -7.98 25.06 19.75
C ILE A 176 -6.84 25.88 19.16
N THR A 177 -5.75 25.23 18.85
CA THR A 177 -4.73 25.75 17.94
C THR A 177 -5.04 25.23 16.54
N TYR A 178 -5.23 26.15 15.60
CA TYR A 178 -5.42 25.84 14.20
C TYR A 178 -4.22 26.37 13.43
N ASP A 179 -3.55 25.49 12.70
CA ASP A 179 -2.38 25.83 11.89
C ASP A 179 -2.44 25.14 10.54
N SER A 180 -1.95 25.83 9.54
CA SER A 180 -1.85 25.33 8.19
C SER A 180 -0.39 25.21 7.74
N THR A 181 -0.14 24.22 6.90
CA THR A 181 1.16 24.05 6.29
C THR A 181 0.99 23.48 4.88
N ASN A 182 2.08 23.43 4.14
CA ASN A 182 2.09 22.80 2.83
C ASN A 182 3.27 21.85 2.67
N LYS A 183 3.13 20.97 1.70
CA LYS A 183 4.17 20.02 1.34
C LYS A 183 4.32 19.98 -0.17
N ASN A 184 5.56 20.02 -0.64
CA ASN A 184 5.86 19.86 -2.05
C ASN A 184 5.43 18.45 -2.52
N CYS A 185 4.68 18.40 -3.61
CA CYS A 185 4.21 17.17 -4.20
C CYS A 185 4.39 17.22 -5.72
N GLN A 186 4.98 16.19 -6.30
CA GLN A 186 5.20 16.08 -7.74
C GLN A 186 4.24 15.10 -8.42
N ALA A 187 3.21 14.63 -7.70
CA ALA A 187 2.18 13.78 -8.27
C ALA A 187 1.26 14.62 -9.16
N GLY A 188 1.33 14.39 -10.46
CA GLY A 188 0.58 15.18 -11.46
C GLY A 188 -0.89 14.79 -11.63
N ASP A 189 -1.36 13.79 -10.89
CA ASP A 189 -2.70 13.20 -10.97
C ASP A 189 -3.56 13.47 -9.72
N LEU A 190 -3.05 14.26 -8.76
CA LEU A 190 -3.81 14.66 -7.57
C LEU A 190 -4.44 16.04 -7.78
N GLU A 191 -5.77 16.11 -7.65
CA GLU A 191 -6.55 17.33 -7.90
C GLU A 191 -6.17 18.53 -6.99
N CYS A 192 -5.69 18.25 -5.78
CA CYS A 192 -5.31 19.29 -4.81
C CYS A 192 -3.83 19.72 -4.90
N VAL A 193 -3.05 19.10 -5.80
CA VAL A 193 -1.65 19.49 -6.03
C VAL A 193 -1.59 20.58 -7.09
N GLU A 194 -1.32 21.79 -6.66
CA GLU A 194 -1.31 22.98 -7.51
C GLU A 194 -0.07 23.85 -7.27
N VAL A 195 0.20 24.74 -8.20
CA VAL A 195 1.24 25.77 -8.02
C VAL A 195 0.75 26.76 -6.96
N GLY A 196 1.49 26.90 -5.88
CA GLY A 196 1.16 27.76 -4.74
C GLY A 196 2.40 28.42 -4.16
N HIS A 197 2.37 28.68 -2.87
CA HIS A 197 3.48 29.28 -2.11
C HIS A 197 4.16 28.21 -1.22
N PRO A 198 5.13 27.45 -1.77
CA PRO A 198 5.83 26.42 -1.01
C PRO A 198 6.64 27.01 0.15
N LYS A 199 6.67 26.30 1.28
CA LYS A 199 7.53 26.66 2.42
C LYS A 199 8.98 26.19 2.22
N ASP A 200 9.17 25.08 1.50
CA ASP A 200 10.47 24.39 1.43
C ASP A 200 11.19 24.51 0.08
N ASP A 201 10.49 24.55 -1.05
CA ASP A 201 11.11 24.48 -2.38
C ASP A 201 10.30 25.28 -3.41
N ASP A 202 10.80 26.45 -3.75
CA ASP A 202 10.17 27.35 -4.71
C ASP A 202 10.09 26.73 -6.11
N GLY A 203 8.92 26.87 -6.74
CA GLY A 203 8.66 26.43 -8.10
C GLY A 203 8.14 25.00 -8.25
N LYS A 204 7.92 24.28 -7.14
CA LYS A 204 7.24 22.99 -7.15
C LYS A 204 5.78 23.12 -6.73
N PRO A 205 4.87 22.29 -7.32
CA PRO A 205 3.50 22.22 -6.86
C PRO A 205 3.42 21.77 -5.39
N VAL A 206 2.41 22.24 -4.69
CA VAL A 206 2.17 21.97 -3.27
C VAL A 206 0.77 21.45 -3.05
N LEU A 207 0.62 20.69 -1.98
CA LEU A 207 -0.61 20.34 -1.31
C LEU A 207 -0.63 21.05 0.02
N ASN A 208 -1.72 21.75 0.31
CA ASN A 208 -1.95 22.38 1.60
C ASN A 208 -2.70 21.43 2.53
N TYR A 209 -2.39 21.49 3.81
CA TYR A 209 -3.20 20.84 4.84
C TYR A 209 -3.20 21.67 6.13
N SER A 210 -4.31 21.58 6.85
CA SER A 210 -4.49 22.22 8.14
C SER A 210 -4.82 21.23 9.21
N ILE A 211 -4.41 21.52 10.43
CA ILE A 211 -4.68 20.70 11.62
C ILE A 211 -5.26 21.62 12.70
N ALA A 212 -6.39 21.19 13.26
CA ALA A 212 -6.92 21.72 14.51
C ALA A 212 -6.49 20.82 15.66
N TYR A 213 -5.96 21.39 16.72
CA TYR A 213 -5.35 20.68 17.83
C TYR A 213 -5.85 21.21 19.16
N ASP A 214 -6.28 20.33 20.06
CA ASP A 214 -6.60 20.72 21.43
C ASP A 214 -5.31 20.90 22.22
N HIS A 215 -5.01 22.13 22.55
CA HIS A 215 -3.81 22.50 23.27
C HIS A 215 -3.75 21.93 24.70
N ASN A 216 -4.88 21.80 25.37
CA ASN A 216 -4.92 21.34 26.76
C ASN A 216 -4.71 19.83 26.87
N ASN A 217 -5.36 19.08 25.99
CA ASN A 217 -5.32 17.62 26.02
C ASN A 217 -4.20 17.04 25.13
N SER A 218 -3.53 17.89 24.35
CA SER A 218 -2.48 17.49 23.42
C SER A 218 -2.98 16.48 22.38
N GLU A 219 -4.17 16.72 21.80
CA GLU A 219 -4.84 15.82 20.89
C GLU A 219 -5.27 16.50 19.58
N PRO A 220 -5.08 15.84 18.42
CA PRO A 220 -5.60 16.37 17.17
C PRO A 220 -7.13 16.23 17.14
N LEU A 221 -7.83 17.27 16.70
CA LEU A 221 -9.29 17.30 16.60
C LEU A 221 -9.76 17.13 15.16
N TYR A 222 -9.04 17.73 14.21
CA TYR A 222 -9.48 17.81 12.83
C TYR A 222 -8.29 18.02 11.91
N TYR A 223 -8.35 17.48 10.71
CA TYR A 223 -7.43 17.83 9.62
C TYR A 223 -8.20 17.96 8.31
N GLU A 224 -7.69 18.78 7.42
CA GLU A 224 -8.22 18.93 6.07
C GLU A 224 -7.10 19.18 5.07
N GLU A 225 -7.25 18.59 3.89
CA GLU A 225 -6.40 18.80 2.72
C GLU A 225 -7.12 19.72 1.74
N TYR A 226 -6.41 20.67 1.16
CA TYR A 226 -6.98 21.62 0.21
C TYR A 226 -5.95 22.05 -0.85
N PRO A 227 -6.44 22.61 -1.99
CA PRO A 227 -5.58 22.96 -3.11
C PRO A 227 -4.41 23.87 -2.75
N GLY A 228 -3.24 23.57 -3.34
CA GLY A 228 -2.00 24.30 -3.08
C GLY A 228 -2.02 25.77 -3.49
N SER A 229 -2.92 26.17 -4.38
CA SER A 229 -3.11 27.56 -4.80
C SER A 229 -3.85 28.45 -3.80
N ILE A 230 -4.52 27.83 -2.81
CA ILE A 230 -5.23 28.58 -1.77
C ILE A 230 -4.21 29.12 -0.77
N VAL A 231 -4.30 30.43 -0.50
CA VAL A 231 -3.48 31.10 0.51
C VAL A 231 -4.36 31.36 1.73
N ASP A 232 -3.87 30.97 2.90
CA ASP A 232 -4.52 31.23 4.19
C ASP A 232 -4.35 32.67 4.65
#